data_a80bee7e6e9ddb8d4b741d9703e42cfa
#
_entry.id   a80bee7e6e9ddb8d4b741d9703e42cfa
#
_cell.length_a   1.000
_cell.length_b   1.000
_cell.length_c   1.000
_cell.angle_alpha   90.00
_cell.angle_beta   90.00
_cell.angle_gamma   90.00
#
_symmetry.space_group_name_H-M   'P 1'
#
loop_
_entity.id
_entity.type
_entity.pdbx_description
1 polymer ?
#
loop_
_entity_poly.entity_id
_entity_poly.type
_entity_poly.pdbx_seq_one_letter_code
_entity_poly.pdbx_strand_id
1 'polypeptide(L)'
;MSGALHAWYSLRDLEALGGRQGELGGELELARLPRLASLLHSTAGSVRASLHFRQRGLGRLTATLDLTTTVELTCQRCLEPFAQPIAARVELLFVEPGEAGAETPQDYEPIELDDGRLLPARLIEDELIVAIPFVPKHARVEDCGSLARNLVT
;
A
#
# COMPACT_ATOMS: atom_id res chain seq x y z
N MET A 1 -14.74 3.25 -6.82
CA MET A 1 -14.66 4.67 -7.14
C MET A 1 -13.50 5.30 -6.40
N SER A 2 -12.59 5.88 -7.15
CA SER A 2 -11.35 6.42 -6.60
C SER A 2 -11.54 7.60 -5.66
N GLY A 3 -12.66 8.34 -5.80
CA GLY A 3 -12.91 9.52 -4.98
C GLY A 3 -12.94 9.24 -3.48
N ALA A 4 -13.47 8.10 -3.08
CA ALA A 4 -13.54 7.73 -1.67
C ALA A 4 -12.16 7.52 -1.05
N LEU A 5 -11.21 7.04 -1.85
CA LEU A 5 -9.85 6.78 -1.36
C LEU A 5 -8.97 8.04 -1.37
N HIS A 6 -9.39 9.07 -2.08
CA HIS A 6 -8.69 10.35 -2.11
C HIS A 6 -9.30 11.40 -1.17
N ALA A 7 -10.26 11.02 -0.35
CA ALA A 7 -10.89 11.92 0.61
C ALA A 7 -10.25 11.75 1.99
N TRP A 8 -10.24 12.84 2.76
CA TRP A 8 -9.77 12.81 4.13
C TRP A 8 -10.92 12.38 5.06
N TYR A 9 -10.60 11.53 6.01
CA TYR A 9 -11.56 11.02 6.99
C TYR A 9 -11.09 11.37 8.40
N SER A 10 -11.97 11.99 9.19
CA SER A 10 -11.67 12.25 10.59
C SER A 10 -11.77 10.97 11.41
N LEU A 11 -11.24 10.99 12.63
CA LEU A 11 -11.39 9.86 13.53
C LEU A 11 -12.88 9.50 13.73
N ARG A 12 -13.74 10.52 13.84
CA ARG A 12 -15.18 10.29 13.98
C ARG A 12 -15.74 9.54 12.76
N ASP A 13 -15.33 9.95 11.56
CA ASP A 13 -15.78 9.27 10.34
C ASP A 13 -15.33 7.80 10.35
N LEU A 14 -14.09 7.54 10.76
CA LEU A 14 -13.55 6.19 10.81
C LEU A 14 -14.23 5.35 11.88
N GLU A 15 -14.53 5.94 13.03
CA GLU A 15 -15.25 5.25 14.09
C GLU A 15 -16.66 4.86 13.65
N ALA A 16 -17.31 5.73 12.88
CA ALA A 16 -18.62 5.42 12.32
C ALA A 16 -18.54 4.24 11.35
N LEU A 17 -17.49 4.22 10.52
CA LEU A 17 -17.25 3.08 9.64
C LEU A 17 -17.01 1.80 10.44
N GLY A 18 -16.19 1.88 11.50
CA GLY A 18 -15.90 0.73 12.34
C GLY A 18 -17.13 0.18 13.04
N GLY A 19 -17.98 1.08 13.52
CA GLY A 19 -19.21 0.67 14.22
C GLY A 19 -20.18 -0.11 13.36
N ARG A 20 -20.20 0.15 12.05
CA ARG A 20 -21.07 -0.59 11.13
C ARG A 20 -20.31 -1.58 10.27
N GLN A 21 -19.04 -1.83 10.59
CA GLN A 21 -18.16 -2.71 9.82
C GLN A 21 -18.14 -2.31 8.34
N GLY A 22 -18.00 -0.99 8.11
CA GLY A 22 -18.03 -0.43 6.77
C GLY A 22 -16.73 -0.63 6.01
N GLU A 23 -16.81 -0.36 4.72
CA GLU A 23 -15.69 -0.58 3.81
C GLU A 23 -15.50 0.63 2.91
N LEU A 24 -14.24 0.98 2.66
CA LEU A 24 -13.87 1.93 1.64
C LEU A 24 -13.07 1.17 0.60
N GLY A 25 -13.44 1.29 -0.67
CA GLY A 25 -12.73 0.55 -1.71
C GLY A 25 -12.84 1.23 -3.05
N GLY A 26 -11.98 0.78 -3.97
CA GLY A 26 -11.98 1.27 -5.32
C GLY A 26 -10.64 1.06 -5.98
N GLU A 27 -10.46 1.76 -7.10
CA GLU A 27 -9.21 1.73 -7.84
C GLU A 27 -8.55 3.10 -7.80
N LEU A 28 -7.23 3.10 -7.65
CA LEU A 28 -6.41 4.29 -7.69
C LEU A 28 -5.45 4.19 -8.87
N GLU A 29 -5.37 5.23 -9.67
CA GLU A 29 -4.37 5.28 -10.73
C GLU A 29 -2.99 5.42 -10.11
N LEU A 30 -2.04 4.60 -10.55
CA LEU A 30 -0.68 4.65 -10.05
C LEU A 30 -0.05 6.04 -10.26
N ALA A 31 -0.43 6.71 -11.35
CA ALA A 31 0.07 8.04 -11.64
C ALA A 31 -0.34 9.10 -10.60
N ARG A 32 -1.38 8.81 -9.80
CA ARG A 32 -1.85 9.72 -8.76
C ARG A 32 -1.22 9.46 -7.40
N LEU A 33 -0.25 8.56 -7.33
CA LEU A 33 0.50 8.24 -6.13
C LEU A 33 1.95 8.67 -6.36
N PRO A 34 2.28 9.95 -6.13
CA PRO A 34 3.53 10.53 -6.63
C PRO A 34 4.80 9.91 -6.06
N ARG A 35 4.81 9.54 -4.78
CA ARG A 35 6.01 8.92 -4.21
C ARG A 35 6.24 7.52 -4.78
N LEU A 36 5.16 6.77 -4.96
CA LEU A 36 5.23 5.46 -5.59
C LEU A 36 5.64 5.61 -7.06
N ALA A 37 5.01 6.54 -7.77
CA ALA A 37 5.25 6.74 -9.19
C ALA A 37 6.72 6.98 -9.50
N SER A 38 7.44 7.65 -8.61
CA SER A 38 8.87 7.92 -8.80
C SER A 38 9.73 6.66 -8.76
N LEU A 39 9.21 5.56 -8.25
CA LEU A 39 9.91 4.28 -8.16
C LEU A 39 9.60 3.34 -9.32
N LEU A 40 8.65 3.70 -10.17
CA LEU A 40 8.16 2.83 -11.23
C LEU A 40 8.81 3.18 -12.55
N HIS A 41 8.98 2.17 -13.40
CA HIS A 41 9.40 2.39 -14.78
C HIS A 41 8.29 3.07 -15.58
N SER A 42 7.05 2.71 -15.31
CA SER A 42 5.86 3.30 -15.95
C SER A 42 4.79 3.51 -14.89
N THR A 43 4.04 4.60 -15.02
CA THR A 43 2.93 4.90 -14.11
C THR A 43 1.58 4.43 -14.66
N ALA A 44 1.60 3.68 -15.76
CA ALA A 44 0.37 3.11 -16.33
C ALA A 44 -0.20 2.07 -15.38
N GLY A 45 -1.53 1.98 -15.34
CA GLY A 45 -2.21 1.01 -14.52
C GLY A 45 -2.77 1.59 -13.23
N SER A 46 -3.38 0.73 -12.45
CA SER A 46 -4.07 1.12 -11.23
C SER A 46 -3.90 0.05 -10.15
N VAL A 47 -4.14 0.43 -8.90
CA VAL A 47 -4.20 -0.50 -7.78
C VAL A 47 -5.64 -0.62 -7.33
N ARG A 48 -6.06 -1.85 -7.08
CA ARG A 48 -7.35 -2.13 -6.46
C ARG A 48 -7.12 -2.26 -4.96
N ALA A 49 -7.87 -1.50 -4.19
CA ALA A 49 -7.67 -1.44 -2.75
C ALA A 49 -9.00 -1.45 -2.02
N SER A 50 -9.02 -2.08 -0.85
CA SER A 50 -10.17 -2.01 0.04
C SER A 50 -9.70 -1.94 1.48
N LEU A 51 -10.43 -1.16 2.28
CA LEU A 51 -10.24 -1.02 3.72
C LEU A 51 -11.54 -1.44 4.40
N HIS A 52 -11.49 -2.50 5.18
CA HIS A 52 -12.64 -2.97 5.93
C HIS A 52 -12.44 -2.62 7.39
N PHE A 53 -13.26 -1.71 7.92
CA PHE A 53 -13.12 -1.18 9.27
C PHE A 53 -13.89 -1.98 10.29
N ARG A 54 -13.32 -2.11 11.49
CA ARG A 54 -13.96 -2.79 12.61
C ARG A 54 -13.63 -2.06 13.90
N GLN A 55 -14.60 -2.04 14.80
CA GLN A 55 -14.41 -1.54 16.15
C GLN A 55 -14.19 -2.73 17.06
N ARG A 56 -13.03 -2.79 17.70
CA ARG A 56 -12.69 -3.89 18.60
C ARG A 56 -12.53 -3.37 20.02
N GLY A 57 -13.43 -3.81 20.91
CA GLY A 57 -13.36 -3.43 22.31
C GLY A 57 -13.42 -1.93 22.53
N LEU A 58 -12.90 -1.49 23.65
CA LEU A 58 -12.95 -0.10 24.06
C LEU A 58 -12.00 0.78 23.25
N GLY A 59 -12.57 1.51 22.30
CA GLY A 59 -11.82 2.51 21.56
C GLY A 59 -10.79 1.99 20.58
N ARG A 60 -10.80 0.70 20.28
CA ARG A 60 -9.84 0.14 19.34
C ARG A 60 -10.42 0.04 17.94
N LEU A 61 -9.98 0.93 17.08
CA LEU A 61 -10.40 0.95 15.68
C LEU A 61 -9.35 0.24 14.84
N THR A 62 -9.78 -0.77 14.09
CA THR A 62 -8.89 -1.55 13.22
C THR A 62 -9.43 -1.56 11.81
N ALA A 63 -8.58 -1.93 10.86
CA ALA A 63 -9.00 -2.13 9.48
C ALA A 63 -8.15 -3.20 8.83
N THR A 64 -8.76 -3.94 7.92
CA THR A 64 -8.04 -4.85 7.05
C THR A 64 -7.87 -4.17 5.71
N LEU A 65 -6.63 -4.01 5.28
CA LEU A 65 -6.30 -3.41 3.99
C LEU A 65 -5.92 -4.52 3.02
N ASP A 66 -6.61 -4.59 1.89
CA ASP A 66 -6.30 -5.52 0.80
C ASP A 66 -5.86 -4.70 -0.41
N LEU A 67 -4.74 -5.08 -1.00
CA LEU A 67 -4.18 -4.42 -2.17
C LEU A 67 -3.85 -5.44 -3.24
N THR A 68 -4.15 -5.11 -4.49
CA THR A 68 -3.78 -5.92 -5.64
C THR A 68 -3.44 -5.01 -6.80
N THR A 69 -2.25 -5.20 -7.38
CA THR A 69 -1.82 -4.44 -8.53
C THR A 69 -0.68 -5.17 -9.24
N THR A 70 -0.34 -4.69 -10.43
CA THR A 70 0.89 -5.07 -11.10
C THR A 70 1.59 -3.76 -11.46
N VAL A 71 2.83 -3.62 -11.02
CA VAL A 71 3.63 -2.43 -11.32
C VAL A 71 4.75 -2.79 -12.27
N GLU A 72 5.24 -1.80 -13.00
CA GLU A 72 6.35 -1.98 -13.90
C GLU A 72 7.60 -1.40 -13.26
N LEU A 73 8.59 -2.23 -13.02
CA LEU A 73 9.85 -1.85 -12.38
C LEU A 73 10.99 -1.98 -13.38
N THR A 74 12.10 -1.29 -13.11
CA THR A 74 13.31 -1.44 -13.90
C THR A 74 14.21 -2.45 -13.23
N CYS A 75 14.56 -3.51 -13.94
CA CYS A 75 15.49 -4.53 -13.42
C CYS A 75 16.86 -3.90 -13.23
N GLN A 76 17.41 -4.01 -12.02
CA GLN A 76 18.71 -3.44 -11.72
C GLN A 76 19.85 -4.25 -12.29
N ARG A 77 19.56 -5.44 -12.79
CA ARG A 77 20.56 -6.32 -13.41
C ARG A 77 20.68 -6.09 -14.91
N CYS A 78 19.57 -5.97 -15.64
CA CYS A 78 19.59 -5.78 -17.09
C CYS A 78 19.07 -4.43 -17.56
N LEU A 79 18.52 -3.62 -16.65
CA LEU A 79 18.01 -2.29 -16.91
C LEU A 79 16.78 -2.24 -17.83
N GLU A 80 16.15 -3.39 -18.06
CA GLU A 80 14.92 -3.47 -18.82
C GLU A 80 13.71 -3.51 -17.88
N PRO A 81 12.54 -3.05 -18.35
CA PRO A 81 11.35 -3.09 -17.53
C PRO A 81 10.83 -4.51 -17.35
N PHE A 82 10.19 -4.75 -16.22
CA PHE A 82 9.48 -6.01 -15.98
C PHE A 82 8.26 -5.76 -15.11
N ALA A 83 7.27 -6.65 -15.25
CA ALA A 83 6.04 -6.55 -14.48
C ALA A 83 6.21 -7.25 -13.13
N GLN A 84 5.84 -6.55 -12.07
CA GLN A 84 5.89 -7.08 -10.71
C GLN A 84 4.48 -7.10 -10.13
N PRO A 85 3.86 -8.28 -9.98
CA PRO A 85 2.57 -8.35 -9.31
C PRO A 85 2.76 -8.14 -7.82
N ILE A 86 1.81 -7.40 -7.23
CA ILE A 86 1.79 -7.13 -5.79
C ILE A 86 0.40 -7.47 -5.27
N ALA A 87 0.34 -8.33 -4.26
CA ALA A 87 -0.88 -8.62 -3.54
C ALA A 87 -0.52 -8.61 -2.06
N ALA A 88 -1.21 -7.80 -1.28
CA ALA A 88 -0.91 -7.65 0.13
C ALA A 88 -2.18 -7.54 0.94
N ARG A 89 -2.14 -8.10 2.14
CA ARG A 89 -3.22 -7.97 3.10
C ARG A 89 -2.59 -7.60 4.45
N VAL A 90 -3.01 -6.47 4.99
CA VAL A 90 -2.42 -5.92 6.21
C VAL A 90 -3.51 -5.62 7.22
N GLU A 91 -3.28 -6.02 8.48
CA GLU A 91 -4.15 -5.68 9.58
C GLU A 91 -3.63 -4.41 10.23
N LEU A 92 -4.47 -3.39 10.31
CA LEU A 92 -4.09 -2.06 10.80
C LEU A 92 -4.77 -1.76 12.13
N LEU A 93 -4.03 -1.12 13.03
CA LEU A 93 -4.58 -0.58 14.27
C LEU A 93 -4.34 0.92 14.27
N PHE A 94 -5.42 1.71 14.34
CA PHE A 94 -5.29 3.16 14.37
C PHE A 94 -4.99 3.61 15.80
N VAL A 95 -3.94 4.39 15.96
CA VAL A 95 -3.47 4.84 17.26
C VAL A 95 -3.28 6.34 17.28
N GLU A 96 -3.28 6.93 18.50
CA GLU A 96 -2.98 8.32 18.67
C GLU A 96 -1.48 8.56 18.48
N PRO A 97 -1.08 9.77 18.07
CA PRO A 97 0.35 10.07 17.94
C PRO A 97 1.10 9.80 19.24
N GLY A 98 2.21 9.08 19.14
CA GLY A 98 3.01 8.72 20.29
C GLY A 98 2.66 7.39 20.92
N GLU A 99 1.53 6.80 20.57
CA GLU A 99 1.12 5.50 21.11
C GLU A 99 1.58 4.31 20.28
N ALA A 100 2.17 4.58 19.15
CA ALA A 100 2.59 3.50 18.23
C ALA A 100 3.57 2.56 18.93
N GLY A 101 3.27 1.26 18.87
CA GLY A 101 4.15 0.23 19.42
C GLY A 101 3.95 -0.09 20.89
N ALA A 102 3.30 0.78 21.67
CA ALA A 102 3.20 0.57 23.11
C ALA A 102 2.34 -0.63 23.49
N GLU A 103 1.21 -0.81 22.82
CA GLU A 103 0.29 -1.91 23.09
C GLU A 103 -0.27 -2.53 21.82
N THR A 104 0.48 -2.42 20.72
CA THR A 104 0.02 -2.94 19.44
C THR A 104 0.21 -4.46 19.41
N PRO A 105 -0.85 -5.24 19.16
CA PRO A 105 -0.70 -6.67 18.98
C PRO A 105 0.26 -6.98 17.84
N GLN A 106 0.98 -8.07 17.96
CA GLN A 106 2.04 -8.43 17.03
C GLN A 106 1.56 -8.55 15.57
N ASP A 107 0.31 -8.93 15.37
CA ASP A 107 -0.25 -9.13 14.04
C ASP A 107 -0.76 -7.85 13.38
N TYR A 108 -0.70 -6.72 14.11
CA TYR A 108 -1.23 -5.46 13.63
C TYR A 108 -0.13 -4.44 13.38
N GLU A 109 -0.30 -3.64 12.33
CA GLU A 109 0.57 -2.52 12.06
C GLU A 109 -0.07 -1.26 12.64
N PRO A 110 0.61 -0.54 13.54
CA PRO A 110 0.04 0.69 14.09
C PRO A 110 0.09 1.80 13.06
N ILE A 111 -1.03 2.52 12.93
CA ILE A 111 -1.16 3.64 12.01
C ILE A 111 -1.53 4.87 12.82
N GLU A 112 -0.68 5.89 12.79
CA GLU A 112 -0.98 7.17 13.41
C GLU A 112 -1.74 8.04 12.42
N LEU A 113 -2.81 8.68 12.91
CA LEU A 113 -3.58 9.58 12.06
C LEU A 113 -2.80 10.89 11.87
N ASP A 114 -2.87 11.44 10.66
CA ASP A 114 -2.21 12.70 10.34
C ASP A 114 -3.13 13.85 10.75
N ASP A 115 -2.78 14.51 11.87
CA ASP A 115 -3.59 15.59 12.43
C ASP A 115 -5.04 15.14 12.68
N GLY A 116 -5.19 13.92 13.21
CA GLY A 116 -6.48 13.34 13.53
C GLY A 116 -7.29 12.85 12.33
N ARG A 117 -6.66 12.74 11.15
CA ARG A 117 -7.33 12.36 9.91
C ARG A 117 -6.56 11.32 9.14
N LEU A 118 -7.26 10.60 8.29
CA LEU A 118 -6.67 9.59 7.42
C LEU A 118 -6.97 9.93 5.96
N LEU A 119 -5.95 9.85 5.11
CA LEU A 119 -6.11 9.88 3.67
C LEU A 119 -5.79 8.46 3.15
N PRO A 120 -6.80 7.68 2.77
CA PRO A 120 -6.55 6.30 2.37
C PRO A 120 -5.55 6.15 1.23
N ALA A 121 -5.55 7.06 0.26
CA ALA A 121 -4.60 6.99 -0.86
C ALA A 121 -3.15 7.03 -0.37
N ARG A 122 -2.85 7.84 0.65
CA ARG A 122 -1.50 7.93 1.20
C ARG A 122 -1.10 6.65 1.92
N LEU A 123 -2.04 6.07 2.67
CA LEU A 123 -1.81 4.80 3.35
C LEU A 123 -1.52 3.69 2.33
N ILE A 124 -2.32 3.63 1.27
CA ILE A 124 -2.15 2.66 0.20
C ILE A 124 -0.80 2.85 -0.48
N GLU A 125 -0.43 4.09 -0.74
CA GLU A 125 0.87 4.41 -1.32
C GLU A 125 2.02 3.91 -0.44
N ASP A 126 1.94 4.16 0.87
CA ASP A 126 2.97 3.72 1.81
C ASP A 126 3.13 2.20 1.78
N GLU A 127 2.01 1.46 1.77
CA GLU A 127 2.06 0.00 1.76
C GLU A 127 2.61 -0.54 0.45
N LEU A 128 2.31 0.10 -0.66
CA LEU A 128 2.86 -0.31 -1.95
C LEU A 128 4.36 -0.06 -2.02
N ILE A 129 4.82 1.07 -1.48
CA ILE A 129 6.25 1.39 -1.46
C ILE A 129 7.00 0.33 -0.66
N VAL A 130 6.47 -0.07 0.49
CA VAL A 130 7.09 -1.11 1.32
C VAL A 130 7.13 -2.45 0.59
N ALA A 131 6.15 -2.74 -0.25
CA ALA A 131 6.07 -4.00 -0.99
C ALA A 131 7.03 -4.08 -2.17
N ILE A 132 7.57 -2.95 -2.64
CA ILE A 132 8.53 -2.96 -3.75
C ILE A 132 9.90 -3.43 -3.24
N PRO A 133 10.54 -4.38 -3.95
CA PRO A 133 11.89 -4.83 -3.55
C PRO A 133 12.88 -3.67 -3.52
N PHE A 134 13.78 -3.69 -2.55
CA PHE A 134 14.82 -2.67 -2.43
C PHE A 134 15.72 -2.63 -3.68
N VAL A 135 16.02 -3.81 -4.25
CA VAL A 135 16.75 -3.90 -5.50
C VAL A 135 15.89 -4.72 -6.46
N PRO A 136 15.04 -4.04 -7.27
CA PRO A 136 14.18 -4.76 -8.22
C PRO A 136 14.99 -5.47 -9.28
N LYS A 137 14.63 -6.71 -9.58
CA LYS A 137 15.27 -7.48 -10.65
C LYS A 137 14.35 -8.62 -11.07
N HIS A 138 14.51 -9.09 -12.31
CA HIS A 138 13.80 -10.27 -12.75
C HIS A 138 14.07 -11.42 -11.78
N ALA A 139 13.07 -12.26 -11.58
CA ALA A 139 13.22 -13.41 -10.69
C ALA A 139 14.35 -14.33 -11.14
N ARG A 140 14.56 -14.42 -12.45
CA ARG A 140 15.57 -15.30 -13.04
C ARG A 140 16.41 -14.51 -14.03
N VAL A 141 17.70 -14.80 -14.07
CA VAL A 141 18.61 -14.13 -15.00
C VAL A 141 18.23 -14.41 -16.45
N GLU A 142 17.62 -15.56 -16.73
CA GLU A 142 17.16 -15.93 -18.06
C GLU A 142 16.10 -14.98 -18.60
N ASP A 143 15.37 -14.30 -17.71
CA ASP A 143 14.34 -13.34 -18.09
C ASP A 143 14.92 -11.97 -18.39
N CYS A 144 16.21 -11.75 -18.09
CA CYS A 144 16.90 -10.52 -18.41
C CYS A 144 17.26 -10.44 -19.89
N GLY A 145 17.45 -9.21 -20.37
CA GLY A 145 17.92 -8.99 -21.73
C GLY A 145 19.33 -9.48 -21.95
N SER A 146 19.74 -9.49 -23.22
CA SER A 146 21.03 -10.03 -23.63
C SER A 146 22.23 -9.36 -22.95
N LEU A 147 22.11 -8.06 -22.63
CA LEU A 147 23.19 -7.33 -21.98
C LEU A 147 23.55 -7.95 -20.64
N ALA A 148 22.55 -8.23 -19.81
CA ALA A 148 22.80 -8.81 -18.49
C ALA A 148 23.32 -10.23 -18.59
N ARG A 149 22.84 -11.01 -19.56
CA ARG A 149 23.30 -12.38 -19.75
C ARG A 149 24.78 -12.42 -20.10
N ASN A 150 25.23 -11.46 -20.88
CA ASN A 150 26.65 -11.35 -21.25
C ASN A 150 27.51 -10.95 -20.06
N LEU A 151 26.98 -10.21 -19.12
CA LEU A 151 27.70 -9.77 -17.93
C LEU A 151 27.79 -10.84 -16.85
N VAL A 152 26.89 -11.81 -16.86
CA VAL A 152 26.82 -12.84 -15.82
C VAL A 152 27.61 -14.08 -16.17
N THR A 153 27.95 -14.24 -17.43
CA THR A 153 28.83 -15.34 -17.85
C THR A 153 30.30 -15.00 -17.62
#